data_9f3f19c5c1257f8888ded5abb8d244a8
#
_entry.id   9f3f19c5c1257f8888ded5abb8d244a8
#
_cell.length_a   1.000
_cell.length_b   1.000
_cell.length_c   1.000
_cell.angle_alpha   90.00
_cell.angle_beta   90.00
_cell.angle_gamma   90.00
#
_symmetry.space_group_name_H-M   'P 1'
#
loop_
_entity.id
_entity.type
_entity.pdbx_description
1 polymer ?
#
loop_
_entity_poly.entity_id
_entity_poly.type
_entity_poly.pdbx_seq_one_letter_code
_entity_poly.pdbx_strand_id
1 'polypeptide(L)'
;AALELREAIAAAVSVPEHPVAADQVFVGVGSDDVLALAFLTFFNSKKPILFPDITYSFYDVWADLYGIPYRTPELDEKFRLKKEDYLNENGGIIFPNPNAPTGLMENLDTIEEIVAKNPDSVVIVDEAYVDFGGVSALPLVDKYENLLVVQTFSKSRALAGMRIGFAIGQKKLI
;
A
#
# COMPACT_ATOMS: atom_id res chain seq x y z
N ALA A 1 10.57 -8.42 -13.89
CA ALA A 1 10.80 -7.05 -14.36
C ALA A 1 12.29 -6.86 -14.63
N ALA A 2 12.64 -5.93 -15.55
CA ALA A 2 14.03 -5.63 -15.86
C ALA A 2 14.77 -5.15 -14.61
N LEU A 3 15.96 -5.67 -14.37
CA LEU A 3 16.77 -5.34 -13.19
C LEU A 3 17.10 -3.84 -13.17
N GLU A 4 17.44 -3.28 -14.33
CA GLU A 4 17.77 -1.87 -14.48
C GLU A 4 16.63 -0.93 -14.04
N LEU A 5 15.37 -1.33 -14.29
CA LEU A 5 14.21 -0.56 -13.84
C LEU A 5 14.05 -0.62 -12.32
N ARG A 6 14.25 -1.79 -11.72
CA ARG A 6 14.19 -1.96 -10.26
C ARG A 6 15.31 -1.17 -9.57
N GLU A 7 16.52 -1.20 -10.13
CA GLU A 7 17.66 -0.40 -9.65
C GLU A 7 17.39 1.10 -9.76
N ALA A 8 16.82 1.56 -10.89
CA ALA A 8 16.46 2.95 -11.08
C ALA A 8 15.37 3.43 -10.11
N ILE A 9 14.33 2.61 -9.88
CA ILE A 9 13.29 2.92 -8.89
C ILE A 9 13.90 2.95 -7.49
N ALA A 10 14.67 1.95 -7.10
CA ALA A 10 15.32 1.87 -5.81
C ALA A 10 16.20 3.12 -5.55
N ALA A 11 17.01 3.52 -6.52
CA ALA A 11 17.84 4.72 -6.45
C ALA A 11 17.01 6.01 -6.31
N ALA A 12 15.89 6.10 -7.04
CA ALA A 12 15.03 7.29 -7.03
C ALA A 12 14.26 7.50 -5.73
N VAL A 13 13.94 6.43 -5.01
CA VAL A 13 13.18 6.48 -3.75
C VAL A 13 14.06 6.42 -2.50
N SER A 14 15.32 6.02 -2.66
CA SER A 14 16.29 5.97 -1.55
C SER A 14 16.64 7.34 -1.03
N VAL A 15 16.75 7.45 0.28
CA VAL A 15 17.41 8.57 0.97
C VAL A 15 18.53 8.00 1.84
N PRO A 16 19.55 8.80 2.25
CA PRO A 16 20.69 8.27 3.00
C PRO A 16 20.31 7.48 4.26
N GLU A 17 19.25 7.92 4.94
CA GLU A 17 18.75 7.30 6.18
C GLU A 17 17.91 6.04 5.92
N HIS A 18 17.35 5.89 4.71
CA HIS A 18 16.47 4.79 4.32
C HIS A 18 16.81 4.33 2.89
N PRO A 19 17.92 3.59 2.72
CA PRO A 19 18.31 3.07 1.41
C PRO A 19 17.39 1.90 1.01
N VAL A 20 16.98 1.88 -0.25
CA VAL A 20 16.19 0.80 -0.84
C VAL A 20 17.06 0.03 -1.84
N ALA A 21 17.07 -1.28 -1.75
CA ALA A 21 17.76 -2.15 -2.70
C ALA A 21 16.80 -2.63 -3.81
N ALA A 22 17.35 -3.00 -4.96
CA ALA A 22 16.56 -3.48 -6.11
C ALA A 22 15.74 -4.74 -5.78
N ASP A 23 16.18 -5.58 -4.85
CA ASP A 23 15.46 -6.77 -4.42
C ASP A 23 14.32 -6.50 -3.41
N GLN A 24 14.16 -5.24 -3.01
CA GLN A 24 13.01 -4.72 -2.28
C GLN A 24 11.96 -4.09 -3.18
N VAL A 25 12.15 -4.10 -4.50
CA VAL A 25 11.25 -3.47 -5.48
C VAL A 25 10.59 -4.54 -6.35
N PHE A 26 9.26 -4.62 -6.32
CA PHE A 26 8.45 -5.36 -7.28
C PHE A 26 7.89 -4.40 -8.32
N VAL A 27 7.86 -4.78 -9.60
CA VAL A 27 7.32 -3.96 -10.69
C VAL A 27 6.23 -4.74 -11.43
N GLY A 28 5.08 -4.10 -11.62
CA GLY A 28 3.93 -4.64 -12.35
C GLY A 28 3.39 -3.69 -13.43
N VAL A 29 2.34 -4.11 -14.10
CA VAL A 29 1.70 -3.40 -15.21
C VAL A 29 0.70 -2.35 -14.70
N GLY A 30 1.23 -1.33 -14.00
CA GLY A 30 0.47 -0.34 -13.22
C GLY A 30 0.28 -0.79 -11.77
N SER A 31 -0.12 0.15 -10.89
CA SER A 31 -0.39 -0.18 -9.49
C SER A 31 -1.57 -1.15 -9.33
N ASP A 32 -2.53 -1.15 -10.25
CA ASP A 32 -3.66 -2.09 -10.23
C ASP A 32 -3.20 -3.55 -10.32
N ASP A 33 -2.27 -3.84 -11.22
CA ASP A 33 -1.67 -5.19 -11.35
C ASP A 33 -0.89 -5.57 -10.09
N VAL A 34 -0.08 -4.63 -9.57
CA VAL A 34 0.67 -4.81 -8.31
C VAL A 34 -0.27 -5.13 -7.14
N LEU A 35 -1.36 -4.36 -7.02
CA LEU A 35 -2.35 -4.55 -5.95
C LEU A 35 -3.12 -5.86 -6.13
N ALA A 36 -3.56 -6.20 -7.34
CA ALA A 36 -4.25 -7.45 -7.61
C ALA A 36 -3.38 -8.67 -7.23
N LEU A 37 -2.09 -8.65 -7.56
CA LEU A 37 -1.14 -9.68 -7.18
C LEU A 37 -0.89 -9.70 -5.66
N ALA A 38 -0.81 -8.54 -5.02
CA ALA A 38 -0.68 -8.46 -3.57
C ALA A 38 -1.89 -9.04 -2.83
N PHE A 39 -3.12 -8.74 -3.30
CA PHE A 39 -4.35 -9.36 -2.77
C PHE A 39 -4.29 -10.88 -2.86
N LEU A 40 -3.95 -11.42 -4.03
CA LEU A 40 -3.86 -12.86 -4.26
C LEU A 40 -2.76 -13.52 -3.39
N THR A 41 -1.66 -12.80 -3.15
CA THR A 41 -0.50 -13.35 -2.44
C THR A 41 -0.66 -13.29 -0.93
N PHE A 42 -1.12 -12.16 -0.39
CA PHE A 42 -1.07 -11.87 1.05
C PHE A 42 -2.42 -11.99 1.74
N PHE A 43 -3.53 -11.79 1.03
CA PHE A 43 -4.86 -11.75 1.61
C PHE A 43 -5.63 -13.08 1.43
N ASN A 44 -4.94 -14.19 1.59
CA ASN A 44 -5.47 -15.53 1.34
C ASN A 44 -5.91 -16.28 2.60
N SER A 45 -6.02 -15.59 3.74
CA SER A 45 -6.52 -16.16 4.97
C SER A 45 -8.05 -16.20 5.01
N LYS A 46 -8.63 -16.93 5.98
CA LYS A 46 -10.08 -16.89 6.21
C LYS A 46 -10.54 -15.67 7.00
N LYS A 47 -9.60 -14.86 7.50
CA LYS A 47 -9.90 -13.64 8.25
C LYS A 47 -10.22 -12.51 7.28
N PRO A 48 -11.18 -11.63 7.60
CA PRO A 48 -11.49 -10.51 6.73
C PRO A 48 -10.32 -9.52 6.65
N ILE A 49 -10.05 -9.03 5.45
CA ILE A 49 -9.18 -7.86 5.26
C ILE A 49 -9.95 -6.58 5.58
N LEU A 50 -9.22 -5.51 5.88
CA LEU A 50 -9.78 -4.21 6.24
C LEU A 50 -9.36 -3.13 5.25
N PHE A 51 -10.32 -2.35 4.78
CA PHE A 51 -10.08 -1.12 4.02
C PHE A 51 -11.23 -0.13 4.27
N PRO A 52 -11.02 1.19 4.12
CA PRO A 52 -12.05 2.18 4.41
C PRO A 52 -13.30 2.02 3.55
N ASP A 53 -14.46 2.39 4.09
CA ASP A 53 -15.75 2.37 3.37
C ASP A 53 -15.79 3.34 2.19
N ILE A 54 -15.12 4.50 2.32
CA ILE A 54 -14.97 5.49 1.25
C ILE A 54 -13.51 5.50 0.81
N THR A 55 -13.20 4.75 -0.25
CA THR A 55 -11.84 4.54 -0.73
C THR A 55 -11.79 4.23 -2.22
N TYR A 56 -10.63 3.78 -2.72
CA TYR A 56 -10.46 3.36 -4.10
C TYR A 56 -11.36 2.14 -4.41
N SER A 57 -12.20 2.31 -5.44
CA SER A 57 -13.33 1.42 -5.76
C SER A 57 -12.95 0.06 -6.34
N PHE A 58 -11.66 -0.31 -6.40
CA PHE A 58 -11.23 -1.62 -6.89
C PHE A 58 -10.82 -2.59 -5.79
N TYR A 59 -10.75 -2.17 -4.53
CA TYR A 59 -10.38 -3.09 -3.46
C TYR A 59 -11.44 -4.18 -3.22
N ASP A 60 -12.72 -3.81 -3.22
CA ASP A 60 -13.83 -4.75 -3.15
C ASP A 60 -13.91 -5.63 -4.41
N VAL A 61 -13.64 -5.09 -5.60
CA VAL A 61 -13.63 -5.86 -6.85
C VAL A 61 -12.60 -6.99 -6.79
N TRP A 62 -11.39 -6.74 -6.32
CA TRP A 62 -10.40 -7.82 -6.16
C TRP A 62 -10.75 -8.77 -5.03
N ALA A 63 -11.27 -8.26 -3.91
CA ALA A 63 -11.70 -9.11 -2.80
C ALA A 63 -12.80 -10.09 -3.26
N ASP A 64 -13.80 -9.59 -3.98
CA ASP A 64 -14.88 -10.42 -4.52
C ASP A 64 -14.38 -11.41 -5.58
N LEU A 65 -13.51 -10.95 -6.50
CA LEU A 65 -12.93 -11.80 -7.56
C LEU A 65 -12.15 -13.00 -6.98
N TYR A 66 -11.41 -12.77 -5.90
CA TYR A 66 -10.58 -13.79 -5.28
C TYR A 66 -11.26 -14.51 -4.11
N GLY A 67 -12.51 -14.16 -3.79
CA GLY A 67 -13.24 -14.75 -2.66
C GLY A 67 -12.65 -14.42 -1.30
N ILE A 68 -12.03 -13.24 -1.16
CA ILE A 68 -11.40 -12.75 0.07
C ILE A 68 -12.47 -12.08 0.94
N PRO A 69 -12.72 -12.53 2.17
CA PRO A 69 -13.63 -11.84 3.06
C PRO A 69 -13.07 -10.47 3.45
N TYR A 70 -13.94 -9.47 3.55
CA TYR A 70 -13.52 -8.13 3.94
C TYR A 70 -14.53 -7.42 4.85
N ARG A 71 -14.06 -6.38 5.52
CA ARG A 71 -14.85 -5.40 6.25
C ARG A 71 -14.39 -4.01 5.86
N THR A 72 -15.33 -3.08 5.86
CA THR A 72 -15.08 -1.69 5.47
C THR A 72 -15.37 -0.77 6.67
N PRO A 73 -14.40 -0.56 7.59
CA PRO A 73 -14.55 0.39 8.67
C PRO A 73 -14.91 1.77 8.13
N GLU A 74 -15.93 2.40 8.73
CA GLU A 74 -16.38 3.73 8.35
C GLU A 74 -15.32 4.78 8.70
N LEU A 75 -15.06 5.71 7.79
CA LEU A 75 -14.30 6.91 8.12
C LEU A 75 -15.05 7.75 9.19
N ASP A 76 -14.32 8.61 9.88
CA ASP A 76 -14.93 9.55 10.82
C ASP A 76 -15.69 10.70 10.09
N GLU A 77 -16.32 11.59 10.84
CA GLU A 77 -17.06 12.74 10.29
C GLU A 77 -16.18 13.71 9.49
N LYS A 78 -14.85 13.62 9.62
CA LYS A 78 -13.85 14.39 8.87
C LYS A 78 -13.19 13.58 7.77
N PHE A 79 -13.74 12.43 7.44
CA PHE A 79 -13.20 11.48 6.46
C PHE A 79 -11.80 10.95 6.79
N ARG A 80 -11.45 10.83 8.09
CA ARG A 80 -10.19 10.24 8.58
C ARG A 80 -10.38 8.78 8.96
N LEU A 81 -9.30 8.02 8.90
CA LEU A 81 -9.29 6.66 9.46
C LEU A 81 -9.51 6.71 10.97
N LYS A 82 -10.42 5.91 11.47
CA LYS A 82 -10.52 5.57 12.88
C LYS A 82 -9.53 4.43 13.15
N LYS A 83 -8.30 4.76 13.50
CA LYS A 83 -7.19 3.79 13.58
C LYS A 83 -7.52 2.58 14.46
N GLU A 84 -8.33 2.79 15.50
CA GLU A 84 -8.76 1.74 16.45
C GLU A 84 -9.48 0.58 15.74
N ASP A 85 -10.19 0.86 14.64
CA ASP A 85 -10.88 -0.15 13.85
C ASP A 85 -9.91 -1.08 13.09
N TYR A 86 -8.66 -0.64 12.91
CA TYR A 86 -7.60 -1.37 12.23
C TYR A 86 -6.65 -2.11 13.18
N LEU A 87 -6.88 -2.04 14.50
CA LEU A 87 -6.04 -2.73 15.50
C LEU A 87 -6.59 -4.10 15.91
N ASN A 88 -7.72 -4.51 15.36
CA ASN A 88 -8.35 -5.79 15.62
C ASN A 88 -7.79 -6.89 14.70
N GLU A 89 -8.00 -8.15 15.09
CA GLU A 89 -7.60 -9.30 14.28
C GLU A 89 -8.18 -9.22 12.87
N ASN A 90 -7.30 -9.38 11.87
CA ASN A 90 -7.65 -9.25 10.45
C ASN A 90 -6.81 -10.18 9.57
N GLY A 91 -7.17 -10.27 8.29
CA GLY A 91 -6.45 -11.02 7.27
C GLY A 91 -5.48 -10.17 6.43
N GLY A 92 -5.42 -8.89 6.72
CA GLY A 92 -4.62 -7.88 6.01
C GLY A 92 -5.32 -6.53 6.03
N ILE A 93 -4.57 -5.50 5.75
CA ILE A 93 -5.08 -4.11 5.73
C ILE A 93 -4.60 -3.45 4.46
N ILE A 94 -5.47 -2.66 3.82
CA ILE A 94 -5.09 -1.76 2.74
C ILE A 94 -5.83 -0.43 2.85
N PHE A 95 -5.11 0.66 2.65
CA PHE A 95 -5.69 1.99 2.50
C PHE A 95 -4.81 2.88 1.64
N PRO A 96 -5.43 3.82 0.87
CA PRO A 96 -4.66 4.80 0.11
C PRO A 96 -4.19 5.93 1.02
N ASN A 97 -2.99 6.44 0.76
CA ASN A 97 -2.47 7.62 1.44
C ASN A 97 -1.67 8.51 0.49
N PRO A 98 -2.23 9.62 0.00
CA PRO A 98 -3.59 10.19 0.26
C PRO A 98 -4.74 9.28 -0.18
N ASN A 99 -5.85 9.31 0.59
CA ASN A 99 -7.05 8.55 0.24
C ASN A 99 -7.71 9.11 -1.04
N ALA A 100 -8.11 8.24 -1.92
CA ALA A 100 -8.97 8.55 -3.05
C ALA A 100 -10.38 7.99 -2.75
N PRO A 101 -11.47 8.80 -2.75
CA PRO A 101 -11.58 10.11 -3.40
C PRO A 101 -11.42 11.33 -2.49
N THR A 102 -11.20 11.16 -1.18
CA THR A 102 -11.27 12.26 -0.22
C THR A 102 -10.09 13.25 -0.32
N GLY A 103 -8.95 12.80 -0.82
CA GLY A 103 -7.70 13.58 -0.89
C GLY A 103 -7.03 13.78 0.47
N LEU A 104 -7.55 13.19 1.53
CA LEU A 104 -7.01 13.33 2.88
C LEU A 104 -5.87 12.33 3.12
N MET A 105 -4.93 12.74 3.96
CA MET A 105 -3.76 11.95 4.33
C MET A 105 -3.76 11.68 5.82
N GLU A 106 -3.40 10.46 6.18
CA GLU A 106 -2.99 10.16 7.54
C GLU A 106 -1.50 10.51 7.74
N ASN A 107 -1.14 10.87 8.97
CA ASN A 107 0.24 11.12 9.32
C ASN A 107 1.00 9.79 9.51
N LEU A 108 2.35 9.85 9.48
CA LEU A 108 3.19 8.67 9.62
C LEU A 108 2.99 7.95 10.95
N ASP A 109 2.73 8.68 12.05
CA ASP A 109 2.54 8.07 13.36
C ASP A 109 1.28 7.17 13.38
N THR A 110 0.21 7.60 12.73
CA THR A 110 -1.01 6.79 12.57
C THR A 110 -0.73 5.54 11.74
N ILE A 111 -0.03 5.70 10.62
CA ILE A 111 0.35 4.57 9.75
C ILE A 111 1.25 3.60 10.51
N GLU A 112 2.27 4.12 11.20
CA GLU A 112 3.22 3.33 11.99
C GLU A 112 2.51 2.53 13.08
N GLU A 113 1.55 3.15 13.79
CA GLU A 113 0.78 2.45 14.83
C GLU A 113 -0.05 1.30 14.25
N ILE A 114 -0.73 1.52 13.11
CA ILE A 114 -1.48 0.45 12.42
C ILE A 114 -0.54 -0.69 12.02
N VAL A 115 0.60 -0.39 11.41
CA VAL A 115 1.57 -1.41 10.98
C VAL A 115 2.14 -2.18 12.16
N ALA A 116 2.58 -1.47 13.21
CA ALA A 116 3.20 -2.06 14.40
C ALA A 116 2.25 -2.97 15.19
N LYS A 117 0.95 -2.66 15.18
CA LYS A 117 -0.06 -3.44 15.91
C LYS A 117 -0.59 -4.64 15.13
N ASN A 118 -0.18 -4.80 13.87
CA ASN A 118 -0.61 -5.89 13.00
C ASN A 118 0.58 -6.74 12.50
N PRO A 119 1.47 -7.25 13.36
CA PRO A 119 2.70 -7.92 12.93
C PRO A 119 2.46 -9.20 12.11
N ASP A 120 1.30 -9.83 12.29
CA ASP A 120 0.92 -11.07 11.61
C ASP A 120 0.10 -10.84 10.33
N SER A 121 -0.16 -9.59 9.96
CA SER A 121 -0.94 -9.20 8.80
C SER A 121 -0.16 -8.23 7.92
N VAL A 122 -0.19 -8.42 6.60
CA VAL A 122 0.40 -7.44 5.69
C VAL A 122 -0.47 -6.19 5.65
N VAL A 123 0.18 -5.04 5.82
CA VAL A 123 -0.42 -3.71 5.67
C VAL A 123 0.09 -3.09 4.38
N ILE A 124 -0.84 -2.79 3.46
CA ILE A 124 -0.55 -2.14 2.18
C ILE A 124 -0.93 -0.67 2.28
N VAL A 125 0.04 0.21 2.06
CA VAL A 125 -0.20 1.65 1.89
C VAL A 125 -0.14 1.97 0.41
N ASP A 126 -1.30 2.30 -0.17
CA ASP A 126 -1.41 2.66 -1.58
C ASP A 126 -1.11 4.16 -1.76
N GLU A 127 0.06 4.44 -2.28
CA GLU A 127 0.59 5.79 -2.46
C GLU A 127 0.46 6.30 -3.90
N ALA A 128 -0.60 5.91 -4.61
CA ALA A 128 -0.82 6.37 -5.99
C ALA A 128 -0.82 7.90 -6.13
N TYR A 129 -1.16 8.62 -5.08
CA TYR A 129 -1.25 10.08 -5.05
C TYR A 129 -0.24 10.77 -4.13
N VAL A 130 0.76 10.07 -3.61
CA VAL A 130 1.71 10.60 -2.62
C VAL A 130 2.46 11.85 -3.08
N ASP A 131 2.79 11.93 -4.36
CA ASP A 131 3.53 13.06 -4.94
C ASP A 131 2.73 14.40 -4.94
N PHE A 132 1.43 14.37 -4.64
CA PHE A 132 0.58 15.56 -4.53
C PHE A 132 0.58 16.18 -3.11
N GLY A 133 1.73 16.16 -2.44
CA GLY A 133 1.93 16.75 -1.12
C GLY A 133 1.81 15.74 0.01
N GLY A 134 1.81 14.44 -0.31
CA GLY A 134 1.84 13.36 0.67
C GLY A 134 3.18 13.18 1.35
N VAL A 135 3.16 12.51 2.49
CA VAL A 135 4.37 12.00 3.15
C VAL A 135 4.36 10.48 3.00
N SER A 136 5.41 9.94 2.37
CA SER A 136 5.51 8.51 2.10
C SER A 136 5.77 7.69 3.36
N ALA A 137 5.20 6.49 3.42
CA ALA A 137 5.47 5.48 4.44
C ALA A 137 6.77 4.68 4.16
N LEU A 138 7.49 4.97 3.08
CA LEU A 138 8.75 4.29 2.74
C LEU A 138 9.76 4.23 3.87
N PRO A 139 9.98 5.28 4.71
CA PRO A 139 10.88 5.19 5.86
C PRO A 139 10.52 4.11 6.88
N LEU A 140 9.27 3.66 6.91
CA LEU A 140 8.83 2.61 7.82
C LEU A 140 9.16 1.19 7.30
N VAL A 141 9.47 1.03 6.02
CA VAL A 141 9.80 -0.28 5.43
C VAL A 141 11.01 -0.92 6.10
N ASP A 142 11.99 -0.13 6.54
CA ASP A 142 13.17 -0.65 7.22
C ASP A 142 12.84 -1.22 8.61
N LYS A 143 11.78 -0.72 9.23
CA LYS A 143 11.38 -1.11 10.60
C LYS A 143 10.40 -2.28 10.62
N TYR A 144 9.55 -2.40 9.60
CA TYR A 144 8.39 -3.29 9.63
C TYR A 144 8.39 -4.27 8.47
N GLU A 145 8.47 -5.53 8.78
CA GLU A 145 8.52 -6.63 7.81
C GLU A 145 7.16 -6.92 7.15
N ASN A 146 6.09 -6.37 7.68
CA ASN A 146 4.71 -6.54 7.21
C ASN A 146 4.17 -5.33 6.43
N LEU A 147 4.99 -4.32 6.13
CA LEU A 147 4.60 -3.14 5.37
C LEU A 147 4.95 -3.30 3.89
N LEU A 148 3.95 -3.05 3.03
CA LEU A 148 4.11 -2.93 1.59
C LEU A 148 3.63 -1.55 1.13
N VAL A 149 4.49 -0.77 0.50
CA VAL A 149 4.15 0.55 -0.07
C VAL A 149 4.02 0.42 -1.58
N VAL A 150 2.88 0.82 -2.14
CA VAL A 150 2.60 0.71 -3.58
C VAL A 150 2.53 2.10 -4.20
N GLN A 151 3.24 2.31 -5.30
CA GLN A 151 3.27 3.56 -6.05
C GLN A 151 3.04 3.33 -7.54
N THR A 152 2.78 4.40 -8.29
CA THR A 152 2.51 4.34 -9.73
C THR A 152 3.18 5.47 -10.49
N PHE A 153 3.49 5.22 -11.75
CA PHE A 153 3.90 6.25 -12.70
C PHE A 153 2.72 6.92 -13.41
N SER A 154 1.50 6.46 -13.16
CA SER A 154 0.30 6.85 -13.92
C SER A 154 -0.26 8.23 -13.56
N LYS A 155 0.06 8.78 -12.39
CA LYS A 155 -0.54 10.01 -11.86
C LYS A 155 0.41 11.20 -12.02
N SER A 156 1.02 11.68 -10.94
CA SER A 156 1.95 12.82 -10.91
C SER A 156 3.10 12.70 -11.92
N ARG A 157 3.60 11.48 -12.11
CA ARG A 157 4.72 11.18 -13.03
C ARG A 157 4.32 11.13 -14.49
N ALA A 158 3.03 11.37 -14.82
CA ALA A 158 2.47 11.55 -16.15
C ALA A 158 2.79 10.43 -17.19
N LEU A 159 3.00 9.19 -16.72
CA LEU A 159 3.34 8.05 -17.56
C LEU A 159 2.25 6.95 -17.57
N ALA A 160 0.97 7.37 -17.50
CA ALA A 160 -0.16 6.42 -17.45
C ALA A 160 -0.15 5.40 -18.59
N GLY A 161 0.22 5.81 -19.80
CA GLY A 161 0.29 4.94 -20.98
C GLY A 161 1.41 3.90 -20.91
N MET A 162 2.45 4.09 -20.09
CA MET A 162 3.55 3.15 -19.92
C MET A 162 3.18 1.93 -19.07
N ARG A 163 2.08 2.02 -18.33
CA ARG A 163 1.59 0.96 -17.45
C ARG A 163 2.66 0.47 -16.48
N ILE A 164 3.25 1.36 -15.70
CA ILE A 164 4.26 1.02 -14.69
C ILE A 164 3.71 1.36 -13.30
N GLY A 165 3.65 0.36 -12.44
CA GLY A 165 3.45 0.48 -11.00
C GLY A 165 4.47 -0.38 -10.27
N PHE A 166 4.69 -0.10 -9.00
CA PHE A 166 5.64 -0.85 -8.21
C PHE A 166 5.27 -0.91 -6.74
N ALA A 167 5.76 -1.93 -6.07
CA ALA A 167 5.70 -2.06 -4.63
C ALA A 167 7.09 -2.07 -4.03
N ILE A 168 7.21 -1.54 -2.82
CA ILE A 168 8.42 -1.56 -2.01
C ILE A 168 8.09 -2.16 -0.66
N GLY A 169 8.89 -3.14 -0.25
CA GLY A 169 8.75 -3.83 1.03
C GLY A 169 10.06 -4.50 1.42
N GLN A 170 10.06 -5.16 2.56
CA GLN A 170 11.17 -6.05 2.90
C GLN A 170 11.26 -7.18 1.87
N LYS A 171 12.46 -7.64 1.58
CA LYS A 171 12.77 -8.65 0.56
C LYS A 171 11.87 -9.89 0.62
N LYS A 172 11.43 -10.28 1.81
CA LYS A 172 10.55 -11.44 2.00
C LYS A 172 9.12 -11.23 1.46
N LEU A 173 8.72 -9.96 1.21
CA LEU A 173 7.42 -9.63 0.60
C LEU A 173 7.51 -9.48 -0.93
N ILE A 174 8.70 -9.42 -1.50
CA ILE A 174 8.97 -9.18 -2.91
C ILE A 174 9.36 -10.48 -3.62
#